data_bc286a7947ee5ea92bcb3145d9a55bfe
#
_entry.id   bc286a7947ee5ea92bcb3145d9a55bfe
#
_cell.length_a   1.000
_cell.length_b   1.000
_cell.length_c   1.000
_cell.angle_alpha   90.00
_cell.angle_beta   90.00
_cell.angle_gamma   90.00
#
_symmetry.space_group_name_H-M   'P 1'
#
loop_
_entity.id
_entity.type
_entity.pdbx_description
1 polymer ?
#
loop_
_entity_poly.entity_id
_entity_poly.type
_entity_poly.pdbx_seq_one_letter_code
_entity_poly.pdbx_strand_id
1 'polypeptide(L)'
;MRFGQIDYEIRQCEQHLNATGAWNTEVENYLVRYMLVRICAEYETRLTALVQRRCSRINDQYLLRFSNWGAKKATRNFNIGDISGMLKLFGDDYQRNFSIAVLNTRAEIAWNNVYTNRHTVAHGNGVVLMNFTDLKTAYADSLVVIDKVVAALCLRPKDLKGLN
;
A
#
# COMPACT_ATOMS: atom_id res chain seq x y z
N MET A 1 -10.19 -1.85 -3.91
CA MET A 1 -10.15 -2.64 -2.66
C MET A 1 -10.11 -1.67 -1.49
N ARG A 2 -10.81 -1.90 -0.37
CA ARG A 2 -10.75 -1.05 0.84
C ARG A 2 -10.19 -1.85 2.01
N PHE A 3 -9.57 -1.17 2.95
CA PHE A 3 -9.00 -1.78 4.16
C PHE A 3 -9.84 -1.37 5.37
N GLY A 4 -10.81 -2.19 5.73
CA GLY A 4 -11.80 -1.86 6.76
C GLY A 4 -11.20 -1.39 8.09
N GLN A 5 -10.08 -1.97 8.50
CA GLN A 5 -9.37 -1.56 9.71
C GLN A 5 -8.76 -0.15 9.57
N ILE A 6 -8.11 0.15 8.44
CA ILE A 6 -7.55 1.49 8.19
C ILE A 6 -8.67 2.53 8.07
N ASP A 7 -9.75 2.20 7.34
CA ASP A 7 -10.93 3.07 7.24
C ASP A 7 -11.55 3.37 8.62
N TYR A 8 -11.56 2.39 9.51
CA TYR A 8 -12.02 2.57 10.90
C TYR A 8 -11.07 3.48 11.69
N GLU A 9 -9.76 3.24 11.65
CA GLU A 9 -8.75 4.03 12.36
C GLU A 9 -8.74 5.49 11.88
N ILE A 10 -8.88 5.74 10.57
CA ILE A 10 -9.00 7.09 10.00
C ILE A 10 -10.24 7.81 10.59
N ARG A 11 -11.39 7.14 10.64
CA ARG A 11 -12.60 7.74 11.23
C ARG A 11 -12.43 8.05 12.70
N GLN A 12 -11.77 7.18 13.48
CA GLN A 12 -11.51 7.43 14.91
C GLN A 12 -10.59 8.65 15.11
N CYS A 13 -9.53 8.77 14.33
CA CYS A 13 -8.65 9.94 14.36
C CYS A 13 -9.42 11.23 14.01
N GLU A 14 -10.23 11.20 12.95
CA GLU A 14 -11.03 12.36 12.53
C GLU A 14 -12.06 12.77 13.60
N GLN A 15 -12.74 11.80 14.22
CA GLN A 15 -13.66 12.06 15.33
C GLN A 15 -12.95 12.69 16.52
N HIS A 16 -11.75 12.22 16.85
CA HIS A 16 -10.94 12.81 17.92
C HIS A 16 -10.56 14.26 17.61
N LEU A 17 -10.07 14.54 16.41
CA LEU A 17 -9.71 15.90 15.97
C LEU A 17 -10.91 16.85 16.03
N ASN A 18 -12.10 16.39 15.61
CA ASN A 18 -13.32 17.17 15.68
C ASN A 18 -13.78 17.43 17.12
N ALA A 19 -13.72 16.41 17.98
CA ALA A 19 -14.19 16.52 19.38
C ALA A 19 -13.30 17.42 20.23
N THR A 20 -11.99 17.45 19.95
CA THR A 20 -11.00 18.22 20.72
C THR A 20 -10.61 19.56 20.09
N GLY A 21 -11.05 19.84 18.84
CA GLY A 21 -10.62 21.02 18.09
C GLY A 21 -9.13 21.03 17.75
N ALA A 22 -8.48 19.86 17.72
CA ALA A 22 -7.02 19.73 17.58
C ALA A 22 -6.52 19.78 16.12
N TRP A 23 -7.31 20.28 15.20
CA TRP A 23 -6.89 20.53 13.82
C TRP A 23 -5.78 21.60 13.77
N ASN A 24 -4.82 21.42 12.87
CA ASN A 24 -3.65 22.30 12.68
C ASN A 24 -2.74 22.39 13.91
N THR A 25 -2.73 21.37 14.76
CA THR A 25 -1.89 21.26 15.95
C THR A 25 -0.88 20.11 15.84
N GLU A 26 0.02 20.02 16.83
CA GLU A 26 0.93 18.86 16.93
C GLU A 26 0.19 17.53 17.09
N VAL A 27 -0.99 17.53 17.70
CA VAL A 27 -1.82 16.32 17.85
C VAL A 27 -2.21 15.78 16.47
N GLU A 28 -2.69 16.65 15.58
CA GLU A 28 -2.96 16.24 14.19
C GLU A 28 -1.70 15.66 13.52
N ASN A 29 -0.55 16.30 13.68
CA ASN A 29 0.71 15.82 13.11
C ASN A 29 1.09 14.42 13.64
N TYR A 30 0.93 14.17 14.95
CA TYR A 30 1.16 12.84 15.51
C TYR A 30 0.21 11.78 14.93
N LEU A 31 -1.06 12.11 14.76
CA LEU A 31 -2.05 11.22 14.15
C LEU A 31 -1.73 10.94 12.68
N VAL A 32 -1.31 11.94 11.91
CA VAL A 32 -0.84 11.77 10.52
C VAL A 32 0.35 10.82 10.47
N ARG A 33 1.37 11.02 11.29
CA ARG A 33 2.55 10.15 11.37
C ARG A 33 2.17 8.71 11.71
N TYR A 34 1.31 8.52 12.71
CA TYR A 34 0.79 7.21 13.08
C TYR A 34 0.10 6.54 11.89
N MET A 35 -0.83 7.24 11.26
CA MET A 35 -1.61 6.70 10.13
C MET A 35 -0.74 6.38 8.90
N LEU A 36 0.28 7.19 8.60
CA LEU A 36 1.24 6.89 7.52
C LEU A 36 1.93 5.54 7.74
N VAL A 37 2.37 5.26 8.97
CA VAL A 37 3.00 3.97 9.31
C VAL A 37 1.98 2.83 9.18
N ARG A 38 0.76 3.02 9.68
CA ARG A 38 -0.32 2.02 9.61
C ARG A 38 -0.73 1.69 8.18
N ILE A 39 -0.94 2.71 7.36
CA ILE A 39 -1.30 2.55 5.94
C ILE A 39 -0.21 1.78 5.18
N CYS A 40 1.06 2.17 5.34
CA CYS A 40 2.16 1.47 4.67
C CYS A 40 2.32 0.02 5.13
N ALA A 41 2.17 -0.26 6.43
CA ALA A 41 2.20 -1.63 6.95
C ALA A 41 1.07 -2.50 6.35
N GLU A 42 -0.13 -1.93 6.17
CA GLU A 42 -1.23 -2.62 5.51
C GLU A 42 -0.95 -2.86 4.02
N TYR A 43 -0.36 -1.87 3.32
CA TYR A 43 0.04 -2.04 1.93
C TYR A 43 1.06 -3.17 1.76
N GLU A 44 2.11 -3.20 2.57
CA GLU A 44 3.12 -4.27 2.57
C GLU A 44 2.48 -5.64 2.80
N THR A 45 1.61 -5.74 3.80
CA THR A 45 0.88 -6.97 4.12
C THR A 45 0.02 -7.42 2.94
N ARG A 46 -0.72 -6.50 2.34
CA ARG A 46 -1.64 -6.77 1.23
C ARG A 46 -0.89 -7.20 -0.02
N LEU A 47 0.15 -6.48 -0.40
CA LEU A 47 0.97 -6.82 -1.57
C LEU A 47 1.64 -8.19 -1.41
N THR A 48 2.18 -8.47 -0.22
CA THR A 48 2.73 -9.80 0.09
C THR A 48 1.67 -10.89 -0.10
N ALA A 49 0.48 -10.70 0.42
CA ALA A 49 -0.60 -11.66 0.29
C ALA A 49 -1.05 -11.87 -1.16
N LEU A 50 -1.11 -10.80 -1.98
CA LEU A 50 -1.43 -10.89 -3.41
C LEU A 50 -0.39 -11.70 -4.18
N VAL A 51 0.89 -11.46 -3.93
CA VAL A 51 2.00 -12.25 -4.52
C VAL A 51 1.90 -13.70 -4.10
N GLN A 52 1.70 -13.99 -2.82
CA GLN A 52 1.53 -15.35 -2.32
C GLN A 52 0.32 -16.06 -2.94
N ARG A 53 -0.80 -15.35 -3.13
CA ARG A 53 -1.97 -15.88 -3.85
C ARG A 53 -1.66 -16.22 -5.31
N ARG A 54 -0.84 -15.43 -5.98
CA ARG A 54 -0.38 -15.77 -7.33
C ARG A 54 0.52 -17.00 -7.31
N CYS A 55 1.47 -17.07 -6.37
CA CYS A 55 2.38 -18.20 -6.20
C CYS A 55 1.66 -19.49 -5.76
N SER A 56 0.52 -19.42 -5.05
CA SER A 56 -0.22 -20.60 -4.60
C SER A 56 -0.77 -21.49 -5.73
N ARG A 57 -0.63 -21.04 -6.99
CA ARG A 57 -0.95 -21.85 -8.18
C ARG A 57 0.17 -22.82 -8.56
N ILE A 58 1.32 -22.77 -7.87
CA ILE A 58 2.45 -23.70 -8.06
C ILE A 58 2.08 -25.01 -7.37
N ASN A 59 2.12 -26.11 -8.11
CA ASN A 59 1.83 -27.45 -7.59
C ASN A 59 3.00 -28.08 -6.82
N ASP A 60 4.24 -27.62 -7.08
CA ASP A 60 5.44 -28.07 -6.36
C ASP A 60 5.54 -27.37 -5.00
N GLN A 61 5.47 -28.15 -3.92
CA GLN A 61 5.51 -27.62 -2.55
C GLN A 61 6.84 -26.97 -2.17
N TYR A 62 7.96 -27.39 -2.75
CA TYR A 62 9.29 -26.84 -2.47
C TYR A 62 9.45 -25.50 -3.16
N LEU A 63 9.05 -25.42 -4.44
CA LEU A 63 8.99 -24.14 -5.16
C LEU A 63 8.01 -23.17 -4.54
N LEU A 64 6.88 -23.64 -4.03
CA LEU A 64 5.92 -22.78 -3.31
C LEU A 64 6.53 -22.19 -2.02
N ARG A 65 7.25 -22.99 -1.23
CA ARG A 65 7.96 -22.49 -0.03
C ARG A 65 9.01 -21.44 -0.38
N PHE A 66 9.81 -21.69 -1.41
CA PHE A 66 10.80 -20.75 -1.91
C PHE A 66 10.15 -19.44 -2.41
N SER A 67 9.08 -19.55 -3.21
CA SER A 67 8.33 -18.40 -3.71
C SER A 67 7.71 -17.57 -2.58
N ASN A 68 7.16 -18.20 -1.54
CA ASN A 68 6.61 -17.50 -0.38
C ASN A 68 7.69 -16.75 0.43
N TRP A 69 8.89 -17.33 0.53
CA TRP A 69 10.02 -16.65 1.15
C TRP A 69 10.49 -15.46 0.29
N GLY A 70 10.61 -15.65 -1.03
CA GLY A 70 10.95 -14.61 -2.00
C GLY A 70 9.94 -13.47 -2.00
N ALA A 71 8.64 -13.78 -1.95
CA ALA A 71 7.57 -12.80 -1.85
C ALA A 71 7.78 -11.87 -0.64
N LYS A 72 8.01 -12.41 0.54
CA LYS A 72 8.26 -11.61 1.77
C LYS A 72 9.49 -10.70 1.65
N LYS A 73 10.50 -11.09 0.88
CA LYS A 73 11.69 -10.24 0.64
C LYS A 73 11.44 -9.17 -0.42
N ALA A 74 10.78 -9.56 -1.51
CA ALA A 74 10.48 -8.65 -2.61
C ALA A 74 9.47 -7.56 -2.23
N THR A 75 8.71 -7.77 -1.15
CA THR A 75 7.64 -6.86 -0.71
C THR A 75 8.05 -5.94 0.45
N ARG A 76 9.33 -5.72 0.66
CA ARG A 76 9.85 -4.69 1.56
C ARG A 76 10.13 -3.43 0.77
N ASN A 77 9.67 -2.28 1.27
CA ASN A 77 9.85 -0.98 0.62
C ASN A 77 9.16 -0.88 -0.76
N PHE A 78 7.94 -0.41 -0.80
CA PHE A 78 7.11 -0.37 -2.00
C PHE A 78 6.90 1.03 -2.55
N ASN A 79 7.93 1.61 -3.17
CA ASN A 79 7.65 2.64 -4.17
C ASN A 79 7.09 1.97 -5.46
N ILE A 80 6.56 2.76 -6.37
CA ILE A 80 5.99 2.24 -7.62
C ILE A 80 7.03 1.48 -8.47
N GLY A 81 8.30 1.91 -8.43
CA GLY A 81 9.41 1.22 -9.11
C GLY A 81 9.66 -0.18 -8.56
N ASP A 82 9.63 -0.35 -7.23
CA ASP A 82 9.80 -1.65 -6.57
C ASP A 82 8.65 -2.60 -6.91
N ILE A 83 7.40 -2.10 -6.93
CA ILE A 83 6.22 -2.89 -7.35
C ILE A 83 6.38 -3.32 -8.81
N SER A 84 6.79 -2.41 -9.69
CA SER A 84 7.02 -2.69 -11.10
C SER A 84 8.12 -3.75 -11.29
N GLY A 85 9.24 -3.61 -10.56
CA GLY A 85 10.33 -4.59 -10.55
C GLY A 85 9.90 -5.96 -10.04
N MET A 86 9.11 -6.01 -8.97
CA MET A 86 8.52 -7.25 -8.45
C MET A 86 7.62 -7.93 -9.49
N LEU A 87 6.77 -7.17 -10.18
CA LEU A 87 5.89 -7.71 -11.23
C LEU A 87 6.68 -8.24 -12.42
N LYS A 88 7.83 -7.64 -12.74
CA LYS A 88 8.75 -8.14 -13.78
C LYS A 88 9.25 -9.57 -13.51
N LEU A 89 9.37 -9.95 -12.22
CA LEU A 89 9.75 -11.34 -11.86
C LEU A 89 8.71 -12.39 -12.30
N PHE A 90 7.47 -11.97 -12.57
CA PHE A 90 6.43 -12.83 -13.16
C PHE A 90 6.43 -12.79 -14.69
N GLY A 91 7.10 -11.81 -15.31
CA GLY A 91 7.24 -11.62 -16.75
C GLY A 91 7.06 -10.15 -17.16
N ASP A 92 7.62 -9.79 -18.31
CA ASP A 92 7.60 -8.41 -18.82
C ASP A 92 6.17 -7.89 -19.07
N ASP A 93 5.23 -8.76 -19.42
CA ASP A 93 3.83 -8.38 -19.62
C ASP A 93 3.16 -7.92 -18.32
N TYR A 94 3.49 -8.57 -17.18
CA TYR A 94 2.97 -8.16 -15.87
C TYR A 94 3.44 -6.77 -15.50
N GLN A 95 4.74 -6.50 -15.69
CA GLN A 95 5.32 -5.17 -15.47
C GLN A 95 4.68 -4.12 -16.38
N ARG A 96 4.64 -4.40 -17.70
CA ARG A 96 4.13 -3.47 -18.72
C ARG A 96 2.67 -3.09 -18.45
N ASN A 97 1.80 -4.07 -18.18
CA ASN A 97 0.39 -3.84 -17.91
C ASN A 97 0.18 -2.97 -16.65
N PHE A 98 0.95 -3.22 -15.60
CA PHE A 98 0.94 -2.39 -14.41
C PHE A 98 1.42 -0.97 -14.69
N SER A 99 2.56 -0.83 -15.37
CA SER A 99 3.16 0.47 -15.68
C SER A 99 2.24 1.35 -16.52
N ILE A 100 1.62 0.80 -17.57
CA ILE A 100 0.64 1.52 -18.40
C ILE A 100 -0.56 1.99 -17.56
N ALA A 101 -0.99 1.19 -16.58
CA ALA A 101 -2.18 1.46 -15.79
C ALA A 101 -1.96 2.42 -14.61
N VAL A 102 -0.70 2.67 -14.21
CA VAL A 102 -0.36 3.41 -12.98
C VAL A 102 0.49 4.65 -13.26
N LEU A 103 1.49 4.58 -14.16
CA LEU A 103 2.41 5.70 -14.40
C LEU A 103 1.68 6.93 -14.94
N ASN A 104 2.11 8.10 -14.46
CA ASN A 104 1.53 9.42 -14.78
C ASN A 104 0.06 9.56 -14.35
N THR A 105 -0.39 8.78 -13.36
CA THR A 105 -1.73 8.88 -12.80
C THR A 105 -1.73 9.53 -11.41
N ARG A 106 -2.90 10.01 -10.99
CA ARG A 106 -3.11 10.50 -9.64
C ARG A 106 -2.82 9.44 -8.58
N ALA A 107 -3.08 8.16 -8.90
CA ALA A 107 -2.81 7.04 -8.00
C ALA A 107 -1.32 6.86 -7.72
N GLU A 108 -0.46 7.01 -8.74
CA GLU A 108 1.00 7.00 -8.57
C GLU A 108 1.47 8.11 -7.64
N ILE A 109 1.01 9.34 -7.89
CA ILE A 109 1.37 10.51 -7.07
C ILE A 109 0.96 10.30 -5.62
N ALA A 110 -0.27 9.85 -5.40
CA ALA A 110 -0.81 9.58 -4.07
C ALA A 110 -0.03 8.48 -3.33
N TRP A 111 0.29 7.39 -4.02
CA TRP A 111 1.10 6.30 -3.49
C TRP A 111 2.49 6.76 -3.06
N ASN A 112 3.18 7.48 -3.96
CA ASN A 112 4.52 8.00 -3.69
C ASN A 112 4.51 9.02 -2.55
N ASN A 113 3.47 9.86 -2.43
CA ASN A 113 3.31 10.78 -1.32
C ASN A 113 3.19 10.06 0.03
N VAL A 114 2.34 9.02 0.11
CA VAL A 114 2.21 8.20 1.33
C VAL A 114 3.54 7.53 1.68
N TYR A 115 4.19 6.91 0.70
CA TYR A 115 5.46 6.21 0.88
C TYR A 115 6.59 7.15 1.33
N THR A 116 6.76 8.29 0.66
CA THR A 116 7.82 9.27 0.97
C THR A 116 7.64 9.89 2.36
N ASN A 117 6.40 10.27 2.72
CA ASN A 117 6.13 10.81 4.05
C ASN A 117 6.34 9.76 5.16
N ARG A 118 5.97 8.48 4.93
CA ARG A 118 6.29 7.40 5.88
C ARG A 118 7.80 7.22 6.04
N HIS A 119 8.57 7.32 4.95
CA HIS A 119 10.02 7.22 5.01
C HIS A 119 10.61 8.34 5.87
N THR A 120 10.13 9.57 5.69
CA THR A 120 10.48 10.72 6.54
C THR A 120 10.20 10.46 8.02
N VAL A 121 9.02 9.88 8.34
CA VAL A 121 8.65 9.51 9.72
C VAL A 121 9.61 8.47 10.29
N ALA A 122 9.96 7.44 9.51
CA ALA A 122 10.77 6.32 9.99
C ALA A 122 12.23 6.71 10.30
N HIS A 123 12.78 7.67 9.57
CA HIS A 123 14.16 8.12 9.74
C HIS A 123 14.33 9.33 10.66
N GLY A 124 13.24 9.91 11.15
CA GLY A 124 13.27 11.03 12.09
C GLY A 124 13.84 12.34 11.53
N ASN A 125 14.15 12.41 10.23
CA ASN A 125 14.98 13.44 9.62
C ASN A 125 14.18 14.52 8.88
N GLY A 126 12.90 14.72 9.17
CA GLY A 126 12.14 15.73 8.44
C GLY A 126 10.78 16.05 9.00
N VAL A 127 10.23 17.14 8.48
CA VAL A 127 8.85 17.56 8.74
C VAL A 127 7.93 16.83 7.77
N VAL A 128 6.89 16.19 8.29
CA VAL A 128 5.81 15.65 7.45
C VAL A 128 4.98 16.84 6.95
N LEU A 129 5.02 17.08 5.64
CA LEU A 129 4.32 18.19 4.99
C LEU A 129 2.88 17.80 4.55
N MET A 130 2.25 16.89 5.27
CA MET A 130 0.92 16.37 4.96
C MET A 130 0.02 16.57 6.17
N ASN A 131 -1.12 17.22 6.00
CA ASN A 131 -2.17 17.30 7.01
C ASN A 131 -3.09 16.07 6.94
N PHE A 132 -4.05 15.95 7.89
CA PHE A 132 -4.91 14.79 7.96
C PHE A 132 -5.89 14.66 6.78
N THR A 133 -6.32 15.78 6.21
CA THR A 133 -7.19 15.81 5.02
C THR A 133 -6.43 15.33 3.79
N ASP A 134 -5.19 15.78 3.62
CA ASP A 134 -4.30 15.32 2.55
C ASP A 134 -4.01 13.82 2.67
N LEU A 135 -3.76 13.33 3.89
CA LEU A 135 -3.58 11.91 4.16
C LEU A 135 -4.78 11.07 3.72
N LYS A 136 -6.00 11.49 4.08
CA LYS A 136 -7.24 10.80 3.67
C LYS A 136 -7.38 10.73 2.15
N THR A 137 -7.10 11.84 1.48
CA THR A 137 -7.15 11.93 0.02
C THR A 137 -6.11 11.04 -0.62
N ALA A 138 -4.86 11.12 -0.16
CA ALA A 138 -3.76 10.30 -0.67
C ALA A 138 -4.02 8.80 -0.43
N TYR A 139 -4.54 8.41 0.73
CA TYR A 139 -4.94 7.04 0.99
C TYR A 139 -6.01 6.56 0.00
N ALA A 140 -7.09 7.31 -0.17
CA ALA A 140 -8.18 6.92 -1.06
C ALA A 140 -7.71 6.74 -2.52
N ASP A 141 -6.90 7.67 -3.02
CA ASP A 141 -6.37 7.63 -4.39
C ASP A 141 -5.34 6.51 -4.60
N SER A 142 -4.50 6.27 -3.60
CA SER A 142 -3.44 5.24 -3.67
C SER A 142 -3.98 3.81 -3.68
N LEU A 143 -5.19 3.54 -3.16
CA LEU A 143 -5.82 2.21 -3.20
C LEU A 143 -5.98 1.67 -4.63
N VAL A 144 -6.07 2.56 -5.62
CA VAL A 144 -6.12 2.18 -7.04
C VAL A 144 -4.87 1.38 -7.45
N VAL A 145 -3.70 1.68 -6.87
CA VAL A 145 -2.46 0.94 -7.15
C VAL A 145 -2.62 -0.54 -6.79
N ILE A 146 -3.23 -0.86 -5.64
CA ILE A 146 -3.50 -2.24 -5.23
C ILE A 146 -4.42 -2.94 -6.24
N ASP A 147 -5.47 -2.27 -6.70
CA ASP A 147 -6.38 -2.84 -7.71
C ASP A 147 -5.64 -3.11 -9.04
N LYS A 148 -4.69 -2.26 -9.41
CA LYS A 148 -3.85 -2.47 -10.61
C LYS A 148 -2.87 -3.63 -10.44
N VAL A 149 -2.33 -3.85 -9.23
CA VAL A 149 -1.51 -5.05 -8.93
C VAL A 149 -2.36 -6.32 -9.04
N VAL A 150 -3.59 -6.32 -8.49
CA VAL A 150 -4.53 -7.45 -8.63
C VAL A 150 -4.78 -7.79 -10.11
N ALA A 151 -5.05 -6.77 -10.92
CA ALA A 151 -5.28 -6.94 -12.35
C ALA A 151 -4.02 -7.46 -13.07
N ALA A 152 -2.86 -6.86 -12.80
CA ALA A 152 -1.58 -7.28 -13.39
C ALA A 152 -1.25 -8.74 -13.05
N LEU A 153 -1.47 -9.18 -11.79
CA LEU A 153 -1.25 -10.57 -11.36
C LEU A 153 -2.33 -11.54 -11.87
N CYS A 154 -3.32 -11.08 -12.66
CA CYS A 154 -4.42 -11.88 -13.16
C CYS A 154 -5.16 -12.67 -12.05
N LEU A 155 -5.35 -12.02 -10.89
CA LEU A 155 -6.08 -12.61 -9.77
C LEU A 155 -7.59 -12.48 -10.00
N ARG A 156 -8.32 -13.56 -9.73
CA ARG A 156 -9.79 -13.63 -9.87
C ARG A 156 -10.44 -13.29 -8.53
N PRO A 157 -11.72 -12.91 -8.49
CA PRO A 157 -12.44 -12.63 -7.23
C PRO A 157 -12.32 -13.75 -6.18
N LYS A 158 -12.32 -15.03 -6.63
CA LYS A 158 -12.11 -16.16 -5.72
C LYS A 158 -10.74 -16.20 -5.05
N ASP A 159 -9.71 -15.67 -5.72
CA ASP A 159 -8.34 -15.61 -5.21
C ASP A 159 -8.19 -14.50 -4.16
N LEU A 160 -9.17 -13.59 -4.03
CA LEU A 160 -9.17 -12.45 -3.10
C LEU A 160 -9.96 -12.71 -1.81
N LYS A 161 -10.64 -13.85 -1.71
CA LYS A 161 -11.39 -14.21 -0.50
C LYS A 161 -10.47 -14.27 0.72
N GLY A 162 -10.88 -13.61 1.81
CA GLY A 162 -10.13 -13.53 3.06
C GLY A 162 -8.98 -12.49 3.07
N LEU A 163 -8.91 -11.65 2.03
CA LEU A 163 -7.98 -10.52 1.97
C LEU A 163 -8.66 -9.16 2.28
N ASN A 164 -9.93 -9.15 2.68
CA ASN A 164 -10.70 -7.94 3.04
C ASN A 164 -10.64 -7.70 4.54
#